data_aa567ca9476caae2a3986d4449d3c6a7
#
_entry.id   aa567ca9476caae2a3986d4449d3c6a7
#
_cell.length_a   1.000
_cell.length_b   1.000
_cell.length_c   1.000
_cell.angle_alpha   90.00
_cell.angle_beta   90.00
_cell.angle_gamma   90.00
#
_symmetry.space_group_name_H-M   'P 1'
#
loop_
_entity.id
_entity.type
_entity.pdbx_description
1 polymer ?
#
loop_
_entity_poly.entity_id
_entity_poly.type
_entity_poly.pdbx_seq_one_letter_code
_entity_poly.pdbx_strand_id
1 'polypeptide(L)'
;MKQYHKLVRDQIPEIIKADGKICVCETLSDKDYMYLLDQKLNEELAEYQESKSLEELADLLEVMQAVVKARGWTLEDLERVRAEKAAKRGGFENKVLLKKVCSSSDYQDLVLKILNNQKVIIEKIPPQMLNTYYWLQDNLHLRNVARDLEYRRKFAGYYRMRFVSQQYRDRFFSLFEAIKNDVELSFVDVARNLSQVKGRHEFSFISKMLHTIDPSRPIYDSQVDQALQIHRTYGPDIELKIQQDEEILKQISFVYQCLEASPEMAKPLAAFDHIIPSRTMSIAKKLDFLLWALGGIEKK
;
A
#
# COMPACT_ATOMS: atom_id res chain seq x y z
N MET A 1 21.07 -50.57 -3.82
CA MET A 1 21.86 -49.83 -2.85
C MET A 1 21.56 -48.36 -3.07
N LYS A 2 21.11 -47.60 -2.04
CA LYS A 2 20.79 -46.19 -2.15
C LYS A 2 21.96 -45.41 -1.54
N GLN A 3 22.51 -44.45 -2.26
CA GLN A 3 23.58 -43.59 -1.77
C GLN A 3 22.98 -42.32 -1.17
N TYR A 4 23.51 -41.90 -0.02
CA TYR A 4 23.18 -40.65 0.66
C TYR A 4 24.49 -39.91 0.92
N HIS A 5 24.50 -38.61 0.63
CA HIS A 5 25.58 -37.70 0.98
C HIS A 5 25.02 -36.56 1.83
N LYS A 6 24.56 -36.90 3.03
CA LYS A 6 23.97 -35.90 3.91
C LYS A 6 24.41 -36.11 5.36
N LEU A 7 24.54 -35.03 6.07
CA LEU A 7 24.73 -35.02 7.51
C LEU A 7 23.47 -35.58 8.18
N VAL A 8 23.64 -36.44 9.17
CA VAL A 8 22.55 -37.04 9.95
C VAL A 8 22.79 -36.85 11.43
N ARG A 9 21.71 -36.97 12.24
CA ARG A 9 21.82 -36.92 13.71
C ARG A 9 22.60 -38.12 14.24
N ASP A 10 23.31 -37.96 15.37
CA ASP A 10 24.27 -38.92 15.92
C ASP A 10 23.69 -40.33 16.13
N GLN A 11 22.40 -40.46 16.44
CA GLN A 11 21.79 -41.75 16.69
C GLN A 11 21.23 -42.42 15.43
N ILE A 12 21.19 -41.78 14.28
CA ILE A 12 20.62 -42.35 13.04
C ILE A 12 21.33 -43.64 12.60
N PRO A 13 22.67 -43.74 12.67
CA PRO A 13 23.36 -44.98 12.35
C PRO A 13 22.91 -46.17 13.22
N GLU A 14 22.69 -45.97 14.51
CA GLU A 14 22.24 -47.00 15.44
C GLU A 14 20.77 -47.42 15.16
N ILE A 15 19.92 -46.47 14.85
CA ILE A 15 18.53 -46.72 14.45
C ILE A 15 18.48 -47.57 13.18
N ILE A 16 19.31 -47.27 12.18
CA ILE A 16 19.39 -48.02 10.92
C ILE A 16 19.86 -49.46 11.18
N LYS A 17 20.84 -49.65 12.08
CA LYS A 17 21.32 -51.00 12.47
C LYS A 17 20.26 -51.77 13.21
N ALA A 18 19.50 -51.14 14.12
CA ALA A 18 18.40 -51.77 14.85
C ALA A 18 17.30 -52.26 13.90
N ASP A 19 17.07 -51.56 12.79
CA ASP A 19 16.17 -52.01 11.71
C ASP A 19 16.72 -53.14 10.85
N GLY A 20 17.86 -53.73 11.20
CA GLY A 20 18.51 -54.85 10.47
C GLY A 20 19.18 -54.42 9.14
N LYS A 21 19.43 -53.14 8.95
CA LYS A 21 20.07 -52.57 7.76
C LYS A 21 21.55 -52.28 8.02
N ILE A 22 22.35 -52.23 6.96
CA ILE A 22 23.76 -51.83 7.04
C ILE A 22 23.89 -50.39 6.54
N CYS A 23 24.52 -49.52 7.33
CA CYS A 23 24.91 -48.18 6.93
C CYS A 23 26.44 -48.03 6.96
N VAL A 24 26.97 -47.24 6.04
CA VAL A 24 28.36 -46.80 6.01
C VAL A 24 28.37 -45.33 6.34
N CYS A 25 29.08 -44.98 7.41
CA CYS A 25 29.21 -43.59 7.89
C CYS A 25 30.68 -43.27 8.08
N GLU A 26 31.01 -41.96 7.99
CA GLU A 26 32.35 -41.45 8.28
C GLU A 26 32.22 -40.25 9.23
N THR A 27 33.28 -39.99 10.00
CA THR A 27 33.38 -38.76 10.81
C THR A 27 34.06 -37.70 9.97
N LEU A 28 33.45 -36.55 9.87
CA LEU A 28 33.91 -35.44 9.03
C LEU A 28 35.04 -34.65 9.70
N SER A 29 35.84 -33.94 8.88
CA SER A 29 36.68 -32.86 9.39
C SER A 29 35.82 -31.67 9.85
N ASP A 30 36.32 -30.84 10.77
CA ASP A 30 35.60 -29.64 11.22
C ASP A 30 35.18 -28.73 10.07
N LYS A 31 35.98 -28.62 9.03
CA LYS A 31 35.70 -27.82 7.84
C LYS A 31 34.52 -28.40 7.06
N ASP A 32 34.52 -29.70 6.81
CA ASP A 32 33.47 -30.36 6.04
C ASP A 32 32.17 -30.43 6.87
N TYR A 33 32.29 -30.62 8.18
CA TYR A 33 31.17 -30.58 9.13
C TYR A 33 30.46 -29.21 9.09
N MET A 34 31.21 -28.09 9.20
CA MET A 34 30.61 -26.74 9.11
C MET A 34 29.94 -26.50 7.76
N TYR A 35 30.54 -26.97 6.67
CA TYR A 35 29.95 -26.85 5.35
C TYR A 35 28.62 -27.61 5.26
N LEU A 36 28.58 -28.85 5.72
CA LEU A 36 27.37 -29.66 5.68
C LEU A 36 26.29 -29.18 6.68
N LEU A 37 26.65 -28.57 7.80
CA LEU A 37 25.71 -27.89 8.68
C LEU A 37 25.02 -26.72 8.00
N ASP A 38 25.76 -25.89 7.25
CA ASP A 38 25.17 -24.79 6.48
C ASP A 38 24.22 -25.32 5.36
N GLN A 39 24.54 -26.45 4.75
CA GLN A 39 23.63 -27.13 3.80
C GLN A 39 22.36 -27.69 4.51
N LYS A 40 22.55 -28.27 5.69
CA LYS A 40 21.44 -28.83 6.49
C LYS A 40 20.45 -27.75 6.96
N LEU A 41 20.92 -26.53 7.26
CA LEU A 41 20.04 -25.40 7.53
C LEU A 41 19.08 -25.11 6.37
N ASN A 42 19.58 -25.17 5.14
CA ASN A 42 18.75 -24.98 3.94
C ASN A 42 17.76 -26.12 3.73
N GLU A 43 18.18 -27.37 4.01
CA GLU A 43 17.32 -28.54 3.93
C GLU A 43 16.14 -28.44 4.88
N GLU A 44 16.38 -28.24 6.18
CA GLU A 44 15.32 -28.13 7.21
C GLU A 44 14.40 -26.91 6.98
N LEU A 45 14.98 -25.80 6.50
CA LEU A 45 14.17 -24.64 6.11
C LEU A 45 13.21 -24.97 4.95
N ALA A 46 13.68 -25.70 3.94
CA ALA A 46 12.84 -26.11 2.81
C ALA A 46 11.73 -27.08 3.25
N GLU A 47 12.05 -28.07 4.11
CA GLU A 47 11.09 -29.03 4.67
C GLU A 47 10.02 -28.30 5.51
N TYR A 48 10.42 -27.32 6.33
CA TYR A 48 9.47 -26.46 7.03
C TYR A 48 8.59 -25.64 6.07
N GLN A 49 9.17 -25.08 5.00
CA GLN A 49 8.39 -24.28 4.05
C GLN A 49 7.34 -25.10 3.30
N GLU A 50 7.57 -26.39 3.12
CA GLU A 50 6.63 -27.33 2.51
C GLU A 50 5.55 -27.80 3.49
N SER A 51 5.96 -28.31 4.66
CA SER A 51 5.06 -28.95 5.63
C SER A 51 4.36 -27.98 6.58
N LYS A 52 5.01 -26.84 6.93
CA LYS A 52 4.60 -25.89 8.00
C LYS A 52 4.44 -26.56 9.36
N SER A 53 5.12 -27.68 9.60
CA SER A 53 5.00 -28.46 10.84
C SER A 53 5.89 -27.93 11.97
N LEU A 54 5.55 -28.27 13.20
CA LEU A 54 6.36 -27.94 14.38
C LEU A 54 7.62 -28.79 14.44
N GLU A 55 7.55 -30.02 13.92
CA GLU A 55 8.67 -30.96 13.85
C GLU A 55 9.82 -30.35 13.04
N GLU A 56 9.54 -29.82 11.85
CA GLU A 56 10.56 -29.20 11.01
C GLU A 56 11.16 -27.92 11.61
N LEU A 57 10.37 -27.16 12.38
CA LEU A 57 10.91 -26.04 13.15
C LEU A 57 11.86 -26.50 14.26
N ALA A 58 11.58 -27.67 14.90
CA ALA A 58 12.44 -28.24 15.90
C ALA A 58 13.74 -28.76 15.26
N ASP A 59 13.67 -29.36 14.06
CA ASP A 59 14.84 -29.81 13.31
C ASP A 59 15.70 -28.63 12.87
N LEU A 60 15.10 -27.56 12.38
CA LEU A 60 15.82 -26.31 12.04
C LEU A 60 16.51 -25.71 13.28
N LEU A 61 15.85 -25.71 14.43
CA LEU A 61 16.43 -25.20 15.70
C LEU A 61 17.62 -26.06 16.14
N GLU A 62 17.54 -27.37 16.03
CA GLU A 62 18.64 -28.29 16.37
C GLU A 62 19.87 -28.02 15.51
N VAL A 63 19.69 -27.87 14.18
CA VAL A 63 20.79 -27.53 13.28
C VAL A 63 21.36 -26.15 13.60
N MET A 64 20.53 -25.15 13.92
CA MET A 64 21.01 -23.82 14.35
C MET A 64 21.90 -23.90 15.59
N GLN A 65 21.53 -24.72 16.59
CA GLN A 65 22.33 -24.94 17.79
C GLN A 65 23.66 -25.63 17.48
N ALA A 66 23.66 -26.61 16.57
CA ALA A 66 24.86 -27.27 16.10
C ALA A 66 25.82 -26.28 15.40
N VAL A 67 25.29 -25.42 14.53
CA VAL A 67 26.07 -24.34 13.86
C VAL A 67 26.70 -23.40 14.89
N VAL A 68 25.94 -22.96 15.90
CA VAL A 68 26.47 -22.06 16.96
C VAL A 68 27.68 -22.70 17.65
N LYS A 69 27.55 -23.97 18.05
CA LYS A 69 28.62 -24.72 18.71
C LYS A 69 29.83 -24.93 17.79
N ALA A 70 29.60 -25.34 16.55
CA ALA A 70 30.68 -25.60 15.56
C ALA A 70 31.47 -24.33 15.23
N ARG A 71 30.87 -23.15 15.33
CA ARG A 71 31.55 -21.85 15.15
C ARG A 71 32.19 -21.30 16.41
N GLY A 72 32.16 -22.03 17.52
CA GLY A 72 32.76 -21.64 18.81
C GLY A 72 31.97 -20.60 19.59
N TRP A 73 30.69 -20.41 19.28
CA TRP A 73 29.78 -19.57 20.05
C TRP A 73 28.98 -20.38 21.06
N THR A 74 28.38 -19.68 22.05
CA THR A 74 27.46 -20.30 23.01
C THR A 74 26.00 -19.97 22.64
N LEU A 75 25.07 -20.74 23.18
CA LEU A 75 23.64 -20.43 23.05
C LEU A 75 23.26 -19.15 23.77
N GLU A 76 23.96 -18.82 24.85
CA GLU A 76 23.82 -17.58 25.60
C GLU A 76 24.24 -16.38 24.74
N ASP A 77 25.30 -16.51 23.93
CA ASP A 77 25.70 -15.46 22.98
C ASP A 77 24.65 -15.24 21.92
N LEU A 78 24.10 -16.32 21.35
CA LEU A 78 23.01 -16.22 20.37
C LEU A 78 21.79 -15.53 20.97
N GLU A 79 21.36 -15.92 22.18
CA GLU A 79 20.18 -15.35 22.83
C GLU A 79 20.42 -13.88 23.22
N ARG A 80 21.59 -13.52 23.71
CA ARG A 80 21.95 -12.13 23.99
C ARG A 80 21.84 -11.25 22.75
N VAL A 81 22.41 -11.68 21.63
CA VAL A 81 22.34 -10.94 20.35
C VAL A 81 20.91 -10.85 19.84
N ARG A 82 20.13 -11.93 19.95
CA ARG A 82 18.71 -11.95 19.59
C ARG A 82 17.92 -10.94 20.43
N ALA A 83 18.09 -10.96 21.74
CA ALA A 83 17.41 -10.07 22.68
C ALA A 83 17.78 -8.59 22.46
N GLU A 84 19.05 -8.28 22.23
CA GLU A 84 19.51 -6.94 21.91
C GLU A 84 18.88 -6.40 20.62
N LYS A 85 18.75 -7.25 19.57
CA LYS A 85 18.09 -6.88 18.34
C LYS A 85 16.60 -6.67 18.55
N ALA A 86 15.94 -7.54 19.31
CA ALA A 86 14.53 -7.41 19.65
C ALA A 86 14.24 -6.14 20.45
N ALA A 87 15.09 -5.79 21.42
CA ALA A 87 14.96 -4.55 22.19
C ALA A 87 15.09 -3.28 21.33
N LYS A 88 15.98 -3.31 20.31
CA LYS A 88 16.22 -2.16 19.44
C LYS A 88 15.21 -2.03 18.29
N ARG A 89 14.69 -3.14 17.77
CA ARG A 89 13.93 -3.17 16.51
C ARG A 89 12.50 -3.72 16.67
N GLY A 90 12.16 -4.23 17.84
CA GLY A 90 10.93 -4.99 18.10
C GLY A 90 11.01 -6.43 17.59
N GLY A 91 9.94 -7.17 17.84
CA GLY A 91 9.68 -8.49 17.25
C GLY A 91 8.80 -8.39 16.01
N PHE A 92 8.01 -9.43 15.75
CA PHE A 92 7.11 -9.51 14.61
C PHE A 92 5.62 -9.55 15.01
N GLU A 93 5.31 -9.28 16.28
CA GLU A 93 3.97 -9.40 16.85
C GLU A 93 2.96 -8.45 16.19
N ASN A 94 3.44 -7.25 15.81
CA ASN A 94 2.60 -6.23 15.17
C ASN A 94 2.36 -6.47 13.67
N LYS A 95 2.93 -7.53 13.09
CA LYS A 95 2.74 -7.93 11.68
C LYS A 95 2.99 -6.80 10.67
N VAL A 96 3.96 -5.92 10.92
CA VAL A 96 4.25 -4.73 10.12
C VAL A 96 4.87 -5.12 8.77
N LEU A 97 4.22 -4.73 7.68
CA LEU A 97 4.77 -4.82 6.33
C LEU A 97 5.30 -3.46 5.87
N LEU A 98 6.60 -3.33 5.72
CA LEU A 98 7.22 -2.15 5.12
C LEU A 98 7.00 -2.17 3.59
N LYS A 99 6.12 -1.32 3.09
CA LYS A 99 5.81 -1.26 1.66
C LYS A 99 6.73 -0.32 0.88
N LYS A 100 7.04 0.85 1.43
CA LYS A 100 7.89 1.87 0.79
C LYS A 100 8.61 2.67 1.87
N VAL A 101 9.74 3.25 1.50
CA VAL A 101 10.46 4.25 2.30
C VAL A 101 10.64 5.47 1.40
N CYS A 102 10.25 6.67 1.88
CA CYS A 102 10.65 7.92 1.26
C CYS A 102 11.76 8.54 2.11
N SER A 103 12.72 9.17 1.47
CA SER A 103 13.67 10.00 2.19
C SER A 103 12.96 11.29 2.63
N SER A 104 13.37 11.88 3.74
CA SER A 104 12.82 13.16 4.18
C SER A 104 13.04 14.27 3.13
N SER A 105 14.05 14.15 2.25
CA SER A 105 14.30 15.08 1.15
C SER A 105 13.24 15.03 0.04
N ASP A 106 12.66 13.84 -0.24
CA ASP A 106 11.78 13.66 -1.40
C ASP A 106 10.45 14.41 -1.29
N TYR A 107 9.96 14.66 -0.08
CA TYR A 107 8.72 15.39 0.15
C TYR A 107 8.90 16.73 0.91
N GLN A 108 10.10 17.03 1.45
CA GLN A 108 10.37 18.30 2.14
C GLN A 108 10.11 19.50 1.25
N ASP A 109 10.50 19.45 0.00
CA ASP A 109 10.22 20.53 -0.96
C ASP A 109 8.73 20.76 -1.14
N LEU A 110 7.93 19.68 -1.17
CA LEU A 110 6.48 19.75 -1.27
C LEU A 110 5.86 20.34 0.00
N VAL A 111 6.33 19.90 1.18
CA VAL A 111 5.92 20.48 2.48
C VAL A 111 6.23 21.96 2.52
N LEU A 112 7.46 22.37 2.17
CA LEU A 112 7.86 23.79 2.12
C LEU A 112 7.01 24.61 1.15
N LYS A 113 6.71 24.07 -0.05
CA LYS A 113 5.80 24.72 -1.00
C LYS A 113 4.40 24.93 -0.40
N ILE A 114 3.85 23.93 0.27
CA ILE A 114 2.54 24.04 0.94
C ILE A 114 2.59 25.11 2.05
N LEU A 115 3.60 25.08 2.92
CA LEU A 115 3.75 26.01 4.04
C LEU A 115 3.91 27.45 3.55
N ASN A 116 4.77 27.69 2.56
CA ASN A 116 5.02 29.01 1.99
C ASN A 116 3.79 29.60 1.29
N ASN A 117 2.90 28.76 0.79
CA ASN A 117 1.69 29.16 0.08
C ASN A 117 0.41 28.97 0.89
N GLN A 118 0.47 28.59 2.18
CA GLN A 118 -0.69 28.18 2.98
C GLN A 118 -1.85 29.18 2.92
N LYS A 119 -1.58 30.46 3.06
CA LYS A 119 -2.62 31.51 3.01
C LYS A 119 -3.34 31.52 1.67
N VAL A 120 -2.60 31.54 0.57
CA VAL A 120 -3.15 31.56 -0.80
C VAL A 120 -3.91 30.26 -1.09
N ILE A 121 -3.42 29.12 -0.61
CA ILE A 121 -4.07 27.83 -0.74
C ILE A 121 -5.45 27.86 -0.07
N ILE A 122 -5.53 28.31 1.18
CA ILE A 122 -6.81 28.38 1.92
C ILE A 122 -7.79 29.36 1.28
N GLU A 123 -7.32 30.51 0.81
CA GLU A 123 -8.14 31.48 0.08
C GLU A 123 -8.77 30.93 -1.22
N LYS A 124 -8.13 29.95 -1.85
CA LYS A 124 -8.67 29.24 -3.03
C LYS A 124 -9.77 28.23 -2.72
N ILE A 125 -10.03 27.95 -1.44
CA ILE A 125 -10.99 26.95 -0.99
C ILE A 125 -12.12 27.67 -0.22
N PRO A 126 -13.05 28.31 -0.93
CA PRO A 126 -14.11 29.08 -0.26
C PRO A 126 -15.11 28.15 0.43
N PRO A 127 -15.80 28.62 1.48
CA PRO A 127 -16.81 27.84 2.20
C PRO A 127 -17.88 27.18 1.30
N GLN A 128 -18.25 27.85 0.21
CA GLN A 128 -19.25 27.32 -0.75
C GLN A 128 -18.76 26.01 -1.43
N MET A 129 -17.46 25.90 -1.68
CA MET A 129 -16.87 24.68 -2.24
C MET A 129 -16.96 23.53 -1.24
N LEU A 130 -16.66 23.80 0.04
CA LEU A 130 -16.78 22.81 1.12
C LEU A 130 -18.22 22.42 1.38
N ASN A 131 -19.15 23.38 1.39
CA ASN A 131 -20.59 23.13 1.55
C ASN A 131 -21.11 22.20 0.45
N THR A 132 -20.65 22.39 -0.80
CA THR A 132 -21.02 21.50 -1.92
C THR A 132 -20.43 20.09 -1.73
N TYR A 133 -19.18 19.99 -1.29
CA TYR A 133 -18.54 18.70 -0.97
C TYR A 133 -19.35 17.94 0.10
N TYR A 134 -19.64 18.58 1.23
CA TYR A 134 -20.42 17.96 2.29
C TYR A 134 -21.84 17.60 1.85
N TRP A 135 -22.48 18.46 1.06
CA TRP A 135 -23.79 18.15 0.50
C TRP A 135 -23.76 16.86 -0.34
N LEU A 136 -22.71 16.69 -1.17
CA LEU A 136 -22.55 15.47 -1.97
C LEU A 136 -22.35 14.23 -1.09
N GLN A 137 -21.55 14.33 -0.02
CA GLN A 137 -21.35 13.26 0.94
C GLN A 137 -22.64 12.89 1.68
N ASP A 138 -23.34 13.87 2.23
CA ASP A 138 -24.57 13.65 3.02
C ASP A 138 -25.70 13.05 2.17
N ASN A 139 -25.75 13.37 0.89
CA ASN A 139 -26.82 12.94 0.01
C ASN A 139 -26.51 11.68 -0.82
N LEU A 140 -25.29 11.15 -0.74
CA LEU A 140 -24.88 9.97 -1.52
C LEU A 140 -25.79 8.77 -1.29
N HIS A 141 -26.03 8.44 -0.02
CA HIS A 141 -26.83 7.27 0.37
C HIS A 141 -28.33 7.59 0.52
N LEU A 142 -28.69 8.87 0.62
CA LEU A 142 -30.09 9.29 0.75
C LEU A 142 -30.82 9.40 -0.60
N ARG A 143 -30.07 9.51 -1.71
CA ARG A 143 -30.63 9.76 -3.04
C ARG A 143 -30.23 8.67 -4.03
N ASN A 144 -31.06 8.47 -5.04
CA ASN A 144 -30.66 7.65 -6.19
C ASN A 144 -29.81 8.51 -7.14
N VAL A 145 -28.48 8.36 -7.08
CA VAL A 145 -27.56 9.23 -7.84
C VAL A 145 -27.66 9.04 -9.36
N ALA A 146 -28.21 7.90 -9.83
CA ALA A 146 -28.45 7.66 -11.26
C ALA A 146 -29.64 8.45 -11.79
N ARG A 147 -30.63 8.76 -10.96
CA ARG A 147 -31.89 9.39 -11.37
C ARG A 147 -32.05 10.82 -10.87
N ASP A 148 -31.41 11.17 -9.76
CA ASP A 148 -31.52 12.49 -9.13
C ASP A 148 -30.73 13.53 -9.95
N LEU A 149 -31.46 14.40 -10.66
CA LEU A 149 -30.87 15.43 -11.52
C LEU A 149 -30.13 16.52 -10.71
N GLU A 150 -30.55 16.79 -9.47
CA GLU A 150 -29.86 17.76 -8.60
C GLU A 150 -28.48 17.22 -8.19
N TYR A 151 -28.45 15.95 -7.73
CA TYR A 151 -27.18 15.31 -7.36
C TYR A 151 -26.21 15.26 -8.55
N ARG A 152 -26.68 14.80 -9.71
CA ARG A 152 -25.88 14.72 -10.93
C ARG A 152 -25.33 16.09 -11.33
N ARG A 153 -26.16 17.14 -11.29
CA ARG A 153 -25.75 18.51 -11.62
C ARG A 153 -24.73 19.04 -10.63
N LYS A 154 -24.94 18.87 -9.31
CA LYS A 154 -23.99 19.31 -8.29
C LYS A 154 -22.67 18.58 -8.38
N PHE A 155 -22.68 17.24 -8.54
CA PHE A 155 -21.48 16.45 -8.74
C PHE A 155 -20.70 16.88 -9.99
N ALA A 156 -21.38 16.98 -11.12
CA ALA A 156 -20.76 17.40 -12.38
C ALA A 156 -20.20 18.83 -12.32
N GLY A 157 -20.90 19.74 -11.64
CA GLY A 157 -20.43 21.13 -11.41
C GLY A 157 -19.22 21.18 -10.49
N TYR A 158 -19.27 20.50 -9.35
CA TYR A 158 -18.20 20.47 -8.37
C TYR A 158 -16.89 19.90 -8.93
N TYR A 159 -16.97 18.75 -9.59
CA TYR A 159 -15.84 18.06 -10.17
C TYR A 159 -15.54 18.48 -11.62
N ARG A 160 -16.20 19.51 -12.13
CA ARG A 160 -16.01 20.07 -13.48
C ARG A 160 -16.10 19.01 -14.57
N MET A 161 -17.11 18.13 -14.49
CA MET A 161 -17.34 17.09 -15.51
C MET A 161 -17.86 17.71 -16.81
N ARG A 162 -16.93 18.23 -17.61
CA ARG A 162 -17.18 18.88 -18.89
C ARG A 162 -16.70 17.98 -20.04
N PHE A 163 -17.23 18.21 -21.24
CA PHE A 163 -16.79 17.57 -22.48
C PHE A 163 -16.91 16.03 -22.52
N VAL A 164 -17.79 15.46 -21.72
CA VAL A 164 -18.15 14.03 -21.79
C VAL A 164 -19.52 13.87 -22.45
N SER A 165 -19.70 12.77 -23.23
CA SER A 165 -20.94 12.48 -23.89
C SER A 165 -22.07 12.18 -22.87
N GLN A 166 -23.34 12.38 -23.31
CA GLN A 166 -24.50 12.03 -22.48
C GLN A 166 -24.48 10.53 -22.14
N GLN A 167 -24.16 9.68 -23.12
CA GLN A 167 -24.04 8.23 -22.92
C GLN A 167 -23.03 7.87 -21.80
N TYR A 168 -21.85 8.55 -21.78
CA TYR A 168 -20.86 8.35 -20.72
C TYR A 168 -21.43 8.80 -19.36
N ARG A 169 -22.08 9.96 -19.29
CA ARG A 169 -22.68 10.47 -18.05
C ARG A 169 -23.71 9.50 -17.48
N ASP A 170 -24.59 8.98 -18.33
CA ASP A 170 -25.63 8.06 -17.90
C ASP A 170 -25.04 6.73 -17.41
N ARG A 171 -24.04 6.20 -18.11
CA ARG A 171 -23.31 5.01 -17.64
C ARG A 171 -22.56 5.25 -16.33
N PHE A 172 -21.88 6.41 -16.23
CA PHE A 172 -21.15 6.81 -15.03
C PHE A 172 -22.07 6.87 -13.80
N PHE A 173 -23.17 7.59 -13.85
CA PHE A 173 -24.07 7.70 -12.73
C PHE A 173 -24.88 6.41 -12.45
N SER A 174 -25.15 5.59 -13.45
CA SER A 174 -25.73 4.26 -13.27
C SER A 174 -24.80 3.33 -12.54
N LEU A 175 -23.52 3.32 -12.93
CA LEU A 175 -22.49 2.53 -12.22
C LEU A 175 -22.29 3.08 -10.80
N PHE A 176 -22.21 4.41 -10.63
CA PHE A 176 -22.06 5.05 -9.32
C PHE A 176 -23.17 4.61 -8.34
N GLU A 177 -24.43 4.59 -8.80
CA GLU A 177 -25.55 4.10 -7.99
C GLU A 177 -25.40 2.62 -7.63
N ALA A 178 -24.98 1.81 -8.58
CA ALA A 178 -24.82 0.36 -8.38
C ALA A 178 -23.74 0.01 -7.33
N ILE A 179 -22.66 0.81 -7.27
CA ILE A 179 -21.48 0.50 -6.44
C ILE A 179 -21.35 1.36 -5.18
N LYS A 180 -22.21 2.35 -4.96
CA LYS A 180 -22.06 3.31 -3.83
C LYS A 180 -22.08 2.70 -2.43
N ASN A 181 -22.55 1.46 -2.29
CA ASN A 181 -22.59 0.71 -1.03
C ASN A 181 -21.53 -0.41 -0.97
N ASP A 182 -20.68 -0.55 -1.99
CA ASP A 182 -19.66 -1.56 -2.02
C ASP A 182 -18.38 -1.02 -1.37
N VAL A 183 -17.87 -1.73 -0.36
CA VAL A 183 -16.70 -1.30 0.45
C VAL A 183 -15.39 -1.77 -0.19
N GLU A 184 -15.43 -2.82 -1.01
CA GLU A 184 -14.22 -3.44 -1.60
C GLU A 184 -13.98 -3.06 -3.06
N LEU A 185 -14.41 -1.87 -3.47
CA LEU A 185 -14.31 -1.41 -4.85
C LEU A 185 -12.88 -1.37 -5.38
N SER A 186 -12.63 -2.14 -6.44
CA SER A 186 -11.42 -2.05 -7.25
C SER A 186 -11.52 -0.88 -8.23
N PHE A 187 -10.49 -0.01 -8.26
CA PHE A 187 -10.36 1.01 -9.30
C PHE A 187 -10.36 0.39 -10.71
N VAL A 188 -9.64 -0.72 -10.86
CA VAL A 188 -9.49 -1.43 -12.13
C VAL A 188 -10.84 -1.89 -12.69
N ASP A 189 -11.69 -2.49 -11.84
CA ASP A 189 -13.00 -3.00 -12.28
C ASP A 189 -13.97 -1.88 -12.67
N VAL A 190 -13.97 -0.77 -11.92
CA VAL A 190 -14.74 0.43 -12.25
C VAL A 190 -14.26 1.04 -13.56
N ALA A 191 -12.95 1.15 -13.75
CA ALA A 191 -12.35 1.70 -14.96
C ALA A 191 -12.65 0.82 -16.20
N ARG A 192 -12.50 -0.50 -16.08
CA ARG A 192 -12.88 -1.46 -17.15
C ARG A 192 -14.35 -1.33 -17.54
N ASN A 193 -15.24 -1.23 -16.56
CA ASN A 193 -16.67 -1.08 -16.82
C ASN A 193 -16.98 0.20 -17.60
N LEU A 194 -16.39 1.33 -17.23
CA LEU A 194 -16.61 2.61 -17.89
C LEU A 194 -15.90 2.70 -19.24
N SER A 195 -14.79 2.02 -19.44
CA SER A 195 -14.05 2.01 -20.72
C SER A 195 -14.82 1.32 -21.88
N GLN A 196 -15.84 0.53 -21.55
CA GLN A 196 -16.74 -0.08 -22.55
C GLN A 196 -17.57 0.96 -23.31
N VAL A 197 -17.74 2.17 -22.78
CA VAL A 197 -18.37 3.27 -23.49
C VAL A 197 -17.35 3.89 -24.45
N LYS A 198 -17.64 3.83 -25.76
CA LYS A 198 -16.75 4.35 -26.81
C LYS A 198 -16.31 5.79 -26.54
N GLY A 199 -15.01 6.01 -26.51
CA GLY A 199 -14.42 7.31 -26.75
C GLY A 199 -13.49 7.88 -25.70
N ARG A 200 -13.56 7.51 -24.39
CA ARG A 200 -12.65 8.10 -23.39
C ARG A 200 -12.48 7.25 -22.14
N HIS A 201 -11.24 7.15 -21.70
CA HIS A 201 -10.88 6.70 -20.36
C HIS A 201 -10.72 7.93 -19.45
N GLU A 202 -11.70 8.14 -18.58
CA GLU A 202 -11.81 9.36 -17.76
C GLU A 202 -11.32 9.11 -16.32
N PHE A 203 -10.01 8.88 -16.18
CA PHE A 203 -9.33 8.57 -14.91
C PHE A 203 -9.74 9.51 -13.78
N SER A 204 -9.72 10.82 -14.04
CA SER A 204 -10.04 11.84 -13.03
C SER A 204 -11.46 11.71 -12.48
N PHE A 205 -12.46 11.36 -13.31
CA PHE A 205 -13.83 11.22 -12.82
C PHE A 205 -14.03 9.91 -12.06
N ILE A 206 -13.33 8.84 -12.46
CA ILE A 206 -13.36 7.57 -11.74
C ILE A 206 -12.80 7.74 -10.32
N SER A 207 -11.64 8.39 -10.18
CA SER A 207 -11.04 8.65 -8.87
C SER A 207 -11.94 9.53 -7.98
N LYS A 208 -12.64 10.52 -8.56
CA LYS A 208 -13.58 11.39 -7.87
C LYS A 208 -14.85 10.64 -7.41
N MET A 209 -15.37 9.71 -8.22
CA MET A 209 -16.46 8.82 -7.83
C MET A 209 -16.05 7.95 -6.64
N LEU A 210 -14.92 7.27 -6.75
CA LEU A 210 -14.42 6.39 -5.70
C LEU A 210 -14.11 7.13 -4.39
N HIS A 211 -13.55 8.35 -4.47
CA HIS A 211 -13.38 9.21 -3.31
C HIS A 211 -14.71 9.64 -2.69
N THR A 212 -15.75 9.86 -3.50
CA THR A 212 -17.06 10.23 -2.96
C THR A 212 -17.70 9.07 -2.21
N ILE A 213 -17.44 7.82 -2.63
CA ILE A 213 -17.88 6.59 -1.94
C ILE A 213 -17.04 6.38 -0.66
N ASP A 214 -15.73 6.48 -0.79
CA ASP A 214 -14.76 6.30 0.29
C ASP A 214 -13.82 7.52 0.36
N PRO A 215 -14.09 8.46 1.29
CA PRO A 215 -13.30 9.70 1.43
C PRO A 215 -11.83 9.50 1.85
N SER A 216 -11.41 8.29 2.15
CA SER A 216 -9.99 7.98 2.41
C SER A 216 -9.17 7.80 1.12
N ARG A 217 -9.83 7.56 -0.02
CA ARG A 217 -9.17 7.35 -1.31
C ARG A 217 -8.64 8.65 -1.90
N PRO A 218 -7.49 8.62 -2.59
CA PRO A 218 -6.94 9.79 -3.25
C PRO A 218 -7.77 10.19 -4.48
N ILE A 219 -7.75 11.49 -4.80
CA ILE A 219 -8.28 12.01 -6.05
C ILE A 219 -7.12 12.29 -7.00
N TYR A 220 -7.26 11.87 -8.26
CA TYR A 220 -6.45 12.37 -9.34
C TYR A 220 -7.16 13.54 -10.05
N ASP A 221 -6.45 14.64 -10.17
CA ASP A 221 -6.88 15.85 -10.89
C ASP A 221 -5.67 16.50 -11.58
N SER A 222 -5.89 17.25 -12.65
CA SER A 222 -4.80 17.90 -13.40
C SER A 222 -3.99 18.89 -12.57
N GLN A 223 -4.53 19.45 -11.50
CA GLN A 223 -3.80 20.31 -10.59
C GLN A 223 -3.00 19.51 -9.56
N VAL A 224 -3.53 18.37 -9.07
CA VAL A 224 -2.77 17.41 -8.27
C VAL A 224 -1.60 16.85 -9.07
N ASP A 225 -1.85 16.50 -10.34
CA ASP A 225 -0.82 16.09 -11.30
C ASP A 225 0.32 17.14 -11.40
N GLN A 226 -0.04 18.41 -11.55
CA GLN A 226 0.90 19.52 -11.60
C GLN A 226 1.71 19.66 -10.30
N ALA A 227 1.04 19.61 -9.13
CA ALA A 227 1.69 19.75 -7.84
C ALA A 227 2.68 18.62 -7.55
N LEU A 228 2.38 17.41 -7.99
CA LEU A 228 3.19 16.21 -7.79
C LEU A 228 4.14 15.88 -8.93
N GLN A 229 4.09 16.64 -10.03
CA GLN A 229 4.90 16.43 -11.25
C GLN A 229 4.83 14.98 -11.76
N ILE A 230 3.60 14.42 -11.83
CA ILE A 230 3.38 13.05 -12.25
C ILE A 230 3.63 12.93 -13.76
N HIS A 231 4.57 12.09 -14.15
CA HIS A 231 4.86 11.83 -15.56
C HIS A 231 4.00 10.66 -16.04
N ARG A 232 3.19 10.93 -17.06
CA ARG A 232 2.33 9.94 -17.71
C ARG A 232 2.85 9.57 -19.09
N THR A 233 2.99 8.28 -19.33
CA THR A 233 3.28 7.75 -20.67
C THR A 233 2.13 6.87 -21.11
N TYR A 234 1.22 7.42 -21.92
CA TYR A 234 0.11 6.64 -22.44
C TYR A 234 0.43 5.98 -23.77
N GLY A 235 0.37 4.65 -23.82
CA GLY A 235 0.23 3.88 -25.03
C GLY A 235 -1.24 3.82 -25.52
N PRO A 236 -1.52 3.19 -26.68
CA PRO A 236 -2.89 3.01 -27.17
C PRO A 236 -3.71 1.99 -26.36
N ASP A 237 -3.07 1.08 -25.64
CA ASP A 237 -3.70 -0.02 -24.93
C ASP A 237 -4.45 0.50 -23.68
N ILE A 238 -5.75 0.20 -23.61
CA ILE A 238 -6.63 0.64 -22.52
C ILE A 238 -6.31 -0.06 -21.20
N GLU A 239 -5.94 -1.33 -21.24
CA GLU A 239 -5.64 -2.10 -20.03
C GLU A 239 -4.35 -1.60 -19.38
N LEU A 240 -3.33 -1.31 -20.17
CA LEU A 240 -2.11 -0.69 -19.69
C LEU A 240 -2.36 0.71 -19.07
N LYS A 241 -3.26 1.50 -19.69
CA LYS A 241 -3.68 2.79 -19.11
C LYS A 241 -4.32 2.63 -17.74
N ILE A 242 -5.25 1.68 -17.60
CA ILE A 242 -5.93 1.41 -16.34
C ILE A 242 -4.93 0.99 -15.26
N GLN A 243 -3.97 0.13 -15.58
CA GLN A 243 -2.93 -0.30 -14.66
C GLN A 243 -2.01 0.86 -14.24
N GLN A 244 -1.62 1.71 -15.18
CA GLN A 244 -0.82 2.91 -14.89
C GLN A 244 -1.58 3.89 -14.00
N ASP A 245 -2.86 4.12 -14.25
CA ASP A 245 -3.70 5.01 -13.45
C ASP A 245 -3.90 4.47 -12.01
N GLU A 246 -4.04 3.14 -11.85
CA GLU A 246 -4.06 2.52 -10.52
C GLU A 246 -2.74 2.76 -9.78
N GLU A 247 -1.60 2.60 -10.46
CA GLU A 247 -0.28 2.85 -9.84
C GLU A 247 -0.10 4.33 -9.47
N ILE A 248 -0.61 5.25 -10.27
CA ILE A 248 -0.64 6.69 -9.94
C ILE A 248 -1.46 6.94 -8.67
N LEU A 249 -2.64 6.32 -8.52
CA LEU A 249 -3.42 6.45 -7.28
C LEU A 249 -2.67 5.90 -6.06
N LYS A 250 -1.94 4.79 -6.21
CA LYS A 250 -1.06 4.25 -5.15
C LYS A 250 0.07 5.22 -4.80
N GLN A 251 0.66 5.89 -5.80
CA GLN A 251 1.68 6.92 -5.58
C GLN A 251 1.10 8.14 -4.85
N ILE A 252 -0.07 8.64 -5.25
CA ILE A 252 -0.74 9.76 -4.56
C ILE A 252 -1.09 9.38 -3.11
N SER A 253 -1.63 8.17 -2.89
CA SER A 253 -1.88 7.66 -1.53
C SER A 253 -0.63 7.64 -0.68
N PHE A 254 0.49 7.23 -1.26
CA PHE A 254 1.76 7.20 -0.56
C PHE A 254 2.26 8.62 -0.19
N VAL A 255 2.15 9.57 -1.12
CA VAL A 255 2.45 10.98 -0.83
C VAL A 255 1.56 11.50 0.31
N TYR A 256 0.26 11.16 0.31
CA TYR A 256 -0.63 11.55 1.39
C TYR A 256 -0.16 11.02 2.75
N GLN A 257 0.27 9.75 2.82
CA GLN A 257 0.81 9.15 4.04
C GLN A 257 2.10 9.86 4.50
N CYS A 258 3.00 10.22 3.57
CA CYS A 258 4.20 10.96 3.89
C CYS A 258 3.89 12.37 4.43
N LEU A 259 2.94 13.08 3.80
CA LEU A 259 2.52 14.41 4.24
C LEU A 259 1.80 14.36 5.60
N GLU A 260 0.92 13.38 5.82
CA GLU A 260 0.23 13.16 7.09
C GLU A 260 1.21 12.87 8.24
N ALA A 261 2.25 12.08 7.97
CA ALA A 261 3.28 11.75 8.95
C ALA A 261 4.24 12.92 9.26
N SER A 262 4.24 13.99 8.46
CA SER A 262 5.09 15.17 8.66
C SER A 262 4.52 16.07 9.75
N PRO A 263 5.25 16.33 10.86
CA PRO A 263 4.78 17.22 11.93
C PRO A 263 4.45 18.63 11.46
N GLU A 264 5.15 19.13 10.44
CA GLU A 264 4.95 20.47 9.85
C GLU A 264 3.58 20.61 9.18
N MET A 265 2.98 19.51 8.74
CA MET A 265 1.68 19.51 8.10
C MET A 265 0.50 19.60 9.08
N ALA A 266 0.73 19.44 10.39
CA ALA A 266 -0.32 19.53 11.41
C ALA A 266 -1.10 20.86 11.32
N LYS A 267 -0.39 21.98 11.17
CA LYS A 267 -0.99 23.33 11.08
C LYS A 267 -1.79 23.54 9.78
N PRO A 268 -1.26 23.25 8.57
CA PRO A 268 -2.04 23.30 7.34
C PRO A 268 -3.29 22.41 7.35
N LEU A 269 -3.21 21.21 7.92
CA LEU A 269 -4.35 20.29 8.00
C LEU A 269 -5.42 20.80 8.98
N ALA A 270 -5.02 21.32 10.14
CA ALA A 270 -5.94 21.89 11.12
C ALA A 270 -6.66 23.17 10.61
N ALA A 271 -6.08 23.90 9.66
CA ALA A 271 -6.70 25.09 9.09
C ALA A 271 -8.07 24.81 8.47
N PHE A 272 -8.30 23.60 7.93
CA PHE A 272 -9.61 23.21 7.38
C PHE A 272 -10.70 23.08 8.44
N ASP A 273 -10.36 22.69 9.66
CA ASP A 273 -11.31 22.51 10.75
C ASP A 273 -11.93 23.84 11.23
N HIS A 274 -11.25 24.94 10.91
CA HIS A 274 -11.72 26.30 11.20
C HIS A 274 -12.63 26.89 10.12
N ILE A 275 -12.65 26.36 8.89
CA ILE A 275 -13.46 26.89 7.80
C ILE A 275 -14.95 26.53 8.03
N ILE A 276 -15.24 25.29 8.43
CA ILE A 276 -16.59 24.83 8.80
C ILE A 276 -16.46 23.98 10.09
N PRO A 277 -16.45 24.60 11.27
CA PRO A 277 -16.15 23.92 12.54
C PRO A 277 -17.11 22.80 12.93
N SER A 278 -18.34 22.80 12.39
CA SER A 278 -19.36 21.78 12.66
C SER A 278 -19.18 20.49 11.85
N ARG A 279 -18.14 20.41 11.00
CA ARG A 279 -17.96 19.28 10.06
C ARG A 279 -16.54 18.73 10.14
N THR A 280 -16.43 17.41 10.05
CA THR A 280 -15.14 16.72 9.98
C THR A 280 -14.84 16.33 8.53
N MET A 281 -13.62 16.57 8.09
CA MET A 281 -13.11 16.21 6.77
C MET A 281 -12.05 15.13 6.90
N SER A 282 -12.03 14.13 5.99
CA SER A 282 -10.97 13.15 5.93
C SER A 282 -9.62 13.82 5.65
N ILE A 283 -8.53 13.26 6.18
CA ILE A 283 -7.18 13.76 5.94
C ILE A 283 -6.86 13.71 4.44
N ALA A 284 -7.25 12.63 3.76
CA ALA A 284 -7.09 12.51 2.32
C ALA A 284 -7.76 13.67 1.56
N LYS A 285 -8.96 14.11 1.97
CA LYS A 285 -9.62 15.26 1.34
C LYS A 285 -8.95 16.59 1.65
N LYS A 286 -8.44 16.78 2.86
CA LYS A 286 -7.65 17.97 3.20
C LYS A 286 -6.39 18.04 2.36
N LEU A 287 -5.69 16.92 2.19
CA LEU A 287 -4.48 16.82 1.36
C LEU A 287 -4.79 17.03 -0.13
N ASP A 288 -5.91 16.46 -0.62
CA ASP A 288 -6.39 16.72 -1.98
C ASP A 288 -6.58 18.23 -2.24
N PHE A 289 -7.23 18.93 -1.33
CA PHE A 289 -7.41 20.38 -1.45
C PHE A 289 -6.08 21.15 -1.42
N LEU A 290 -5.14 20.79 -0.55
CA LEU A 290 -3.84 21.43 -0.47
C LEU A 290 -3.07 21.28 -1.79
N LEU A 291 -3.01 20.07 -2.33
CA LEU A 291 -2.31 19.77 -3.57
C LEU A 291 -3.03 20.37 -4.80
N TRP A 292 -4.35 20.27 -4.83
CA TRP A 292 -5.16 20.89 -5.88
C TRP A 292 -4.96 22.41 -5.95
N ALA A 293 -4.99 23.08 -4.81
CA ALA A 293 -4.80 24.53 -4.76
C ALA A 293 -3.36 24.93 -5.09
N LEU A 294 -2.36 24.16 -4.62
CA LEU A 294 -0.93 24.37 -4.92
C LEU A 294 -0.66 24.24 -6.41
N GLY A 295 -1.10 23.19 -7.08
CA GLY A 295 -0.92 23.01 -8.53
C GLY A 295 -1.62 24.10 -9.35
N GLY A 296 -2.70 24.69 -8.83
CA GLY A 296 -3.34 25.85 -9.43
C GLY A 296 -2.59 27.19 -9.19
N ILE A 297 -1.58 27.25 -8.32
CA ILE A 297 -0.68 28.39 -8.14
C ILE A 297 0.49 28.28 -9.12
N GLU A 298 1.05 27.09 -9.27
CA GLU A 298 2.23 26.83 -10.12
C GLU A 298 1.93 26.97 -11.64
N LYS A 299 0.67 27.06 -12.03
CA LYS A 299 0.23 27.28 -13.43
C LYS A 299 0.34 28.74 -13.92
N LYS A 300 0.65 29.66 -13.04
CA LYS A 300 0.83 31.09 -13.37
C LYS A 300 2.30 31.43 -13.58
#